data_9a9e4f628200395f18dd39ae9556f69f
#
_entry.id   9a9e4f628200395f18dd39ae9556f69f
#
_cell.length_a   1.000
_cell.length_b   1.000
_cell.length_c   1.000
_cell.angle_alpha   90.00
_cell.angle_beta   90.00
_cell.angle_gamma   90.00
#
_symmetry.space_group_name_H-M   'P 1'
#
loop_
_entity.id
_entity.type
_entity.pdbx_description
1 polymer ?
#
loop_
_entity_poly.entity_id
_entity_poly.type
_entity_poly.pdbx_seq_one_letter_code
_entity_poly.pdbx_strand_id
1 'polypeptide(L)'
;MSDLKFSIITICYNSSKTIERTIKSVLAQSYTDFEYIIVDGASKDNTMDIVKRYEPLFEGRMKWVSEPDKGIYDAMNKGIRMAQGTIVGIVNSDDWLEPNALQILADEINQDPSNREKILTGEVVFHYEDGSTQLYPTTYERYEYFAKRYRMGLNHPATFVPRSIYDRIGVFDERFKLYADADFIIRCYEAGVGVHFIHKVLSNMADGGASNVRSRRELDDSLLKYKKHCKTKSEYLKYATKARIMWFLRYFVPEWYVRLYRQQHNKK
;
A
#
# COMPACT_ATOMS: atom_id res chain seq x y z
N MET A 1 1.06 -3.63 30.21
CA MET A 1 1.14 -4.14 28.83
C MET A 1 0.92 -2.94 27.94
N SER A 2 1.84 -2.59 27.07
CA SER A 2 1.66 -1.45 26.15
C SER A 2 0.61 -1.86 25.13
N ASP A 3 -0.44 -1.05 24.98
CA ASP A 3 -1.53 -1.28 24.04
C ASP A 3 -1.02 -1.36 22.59
N LEU A 4 -0.85 -2.59 22.10
CA LEU A 4 -0.60 -2.82 20.67
C LEU A 4 -1.95 -2.77 19.96
N LYS A 5 -2.29 -1.62 19.43
CA LYS A 5 -3.52 -1.42 18.66
C LYS A 5 -3.20 -1.15 17.21
N PHE A 6 -3.86 -1.86 16.30
CA PHE A 6 -3.77 -1.60 14.87
C PHE A 6 -4.84 -0.60 14.41
N SER A 7 -4.49 0.28 13.48
CA SER A 7 -5.46 1.04 12.66
C SER A 7 -5.40 0.50 11.24
N ILE A 8 -6.47 -0.13 10.79
CA ILE A 8 -6.60 -0.58 9.40
C ILE A 8 -7.40 0.47 8.65
N ILE A 9 -6.86 0.95 7.53
CA ILE A 9 -7.46 2.00 6.72
C ILE A 9 -7.82 1.40 5.37
N THR A 10 -9.05 1.62 4.93
CA THR A 10 -9.48 1.35 3.55
C THR A 10 -9.94 2.64 2.92
N ILE A 11 -9.37 2.98 1.78
CA ILE A 11 -9.83 4.08 0.94
C ILE A 11 -10.69 3.52 -0.19
N CYS A 12 -11.75 4.22 -0.55
CA CYS A 12 -12.66 3.76 -1.61
C CYS A 12 -13.27 4.92 -2.40
N TYR A 13 -13.56 4.66 -3.66
CA TYR A 13 -14.34 5.51 -4.53
C TYR A 13 -15.01 4.68 -5.61
N ASN A 14 -16.35 4.62 -5.61
CA ASN A 14 -17.16 3.78 -6.50
C ASN A 14 -16.70 2.30 -6.49
N SER A 15 -16.55 1.73 -5.29
CA SER A 15 -15.98 0.41 -5.04
C SER A 15 -17.02 -0.65 -4.67
N SER A 16 -18.29 -0.46 -5.01
CA SER A 16 -19.38 -1.36 -4.61
C SER A 16 -19.19 -2.83 -5.00
N LYS A 17 -18.37 -3.10 -6.03
CA LYS A 17 -18.08 -4.47 -6.50
C LYS A 17 -17.02 -5.20 -5.67
N THR A 18 -16.19 -4.51 -4.93
CA THR A 18 -14.99 -5.08 -4.30
C THR A 18 -14.92 -4.87 -2.79
N ILE A 19 -15.38 -3.71 -2.31
CA ILE A 19 -15.22 -3.28 -0.91
C ILE A 19 -15.81 -4.26 0.11
N GLU A 20 -16.85 -5.00 -0.24
CA GLU A 20 -17.45 -5.99 0.67
C GLU A 20 -16.46 -7.09 1.06
N ARG A 21 -15.64 -7.56 0.12
CA ARG A 21 -14.59 -8.54 0.38
C ARG A 21 -13.53 -7.97 1.32
N THR A 22 -13.09 -6.74 1.09
CA THR A 22 -12.13 -6.05 1.94
C THR A 22 -12.66 -5.91 3.37
N ILE A 23 -13.89 -5.42 3.54
CA ILE A 23 -14.53 -5.27 4.86
C ILE A 23 -14.61 -6.63 5.58
N LYS A 24 -15.05 -7.69 4.90
CA LYS A 24 -15.13 -9.04 5.46
C LYS A 24 -13.77 -9.56 5.93
N SER A 25 -12.70 -9.26 5.21
CA SER A 25 -11.35 -9.70 5.58
C SER A 25 -10.83 -9.02 6.85
N VAL A 26 -11.19 -7.75 7.05
CA VAL A 26 -10.86 -7.02 8.29
C VAL A 26 -11.73 -7.49 9.44
N LEU A 27 -13.02 -7.72 9.21
CA LEU A 27 -13.93 -8.24 10.24
C LEU A 27 -13.51 -9.62 10.74
N ALA A 28 -12.96 -10.46 9.86
CA ALA A 28 -12.56 -11.84 10.15
C ALA A 28 -11.17 -11.96 10.83
N GLN A 29 -10.50 -10.85 11.16
CA GLN A 29 -9.20 -10.91 11.81
C GLN A 29 -9.29 -11.58 13.20
N SER A 30 -8.37 -12.52 13.45
CA SER A 30 -8.28 -13.23 14.72
C SER A 30 -7.78 -12.35 15.87
N TYR A 31 -6.92 -11.38 15.59
CA TYR A 31 -6.49 -10.35 16.56
C TYR A 31 -7.55 -9.24 16.62
N THR A 32 -8.05 -8.93 17.82
CA THR A 32 -9.25 -8.08 17.98
C THR A 32 -8.97 -6.64 18.41
N ASP A 33 -7.75 -6.32 18.88
CA ASP A 33 -7.40 -4.96 19.27
C ASP A 33 -7.00 -4.12 18.05
N PHE A 34 -8.00 -3.78 17.27
CA PHE A 34 -7.86 -2.89 16.11
C PHE A 34 -9.05 -1.94 15.98
N GLU A 35 -8.85 -0.85 15.27
CA GLU A 35 -9.90 -0.03 14.70
C GLU A 35 -9.85 -0.12 13.16
N TYR A 36 -11.02 0.02 12.53
CA TYR A 36 -11.16 0.02 11.09
C TYR A 36 -11.66 1.39 10.62
N ILE A 37 -10.94 2.01 9.70
CA ILE A 37 -11.21 3.36 9.20
C ILE A 37 -11.48 3.27 7.70
N ILE A 38 -12.66 3.70 7.27
CA ILE A 38 -13.00 3.79 5.85
C ILE A 38 -13.07 5.26 5.45
N VAL A 39 -12.32 5.60 4.40
CA VAL A 39 -12.33 6.93 3.79
C VAL A 39 -12.88 6.82 2.37
N ASP A 40 -14.08 7.32 2.18
CA ASP A 40 -14.80 7.31 0.91
C ASP A 40 -14.69 8.67 0.21
N GLY A 41 -14.29 8.66 -1.05
CA GLY A 41 -14.16 9.84 -1.91
C GLY A 41 -15.49 10.41 -2.44
N ALA A 42 -16.58 10.34 -1.68
CA ALA A 42 -17.95 10.70 -2.07
C ALA A 42 -18.48 9.82 -3.22
N SER A 43 -18.43 8.52 -3.04
CA SER A 43 -18.96 7.52 -3.99
C SER A 43 -20.40 7.80 -4.40
N LYS A 44 -20.72 7.46 -5.65
CA LYS A 44 -22.06 7.65 -6.25
C LYS A 44 -22.80 6.33 -6.47
N ASP A 45 -22.11 5.21 -6.24
CA ASP A 45 -22.67 3.87 -6.30
C ASP A 45 -23.06 3.37 -4.88
N ASN A 46 -23.35 2.09 -4.75
CA ASN A 46 -23.79 1.47 -3.48
C ASN A 46 -22.64 1.23 -2.48
N THR A 47 -21.44 1.83 -2.69
CA THR A 47 -20.29 1.63 -1.79
C THR A 47 -20.64 1.92 -0.34
N MET A 48 -21.22 3.09 -0.07
CA MET A 48 -21.54 3.52 1.30
C MET A 48 -22.71 2.74 1.91
N ASP A 49 -23.62 2.20 1.12
CA ASP A 49 -24.69 1.33 1.64
C ASP A 49 -24.09 0.01 2.15
N ILE A 50 -23.07 -0.51 1.47
CA ILE A 50 -22.32 -1.67 1.93
C ILE A 50 -21.58 -1.34 3.24
N VAL A 51 -20.85 -0.24 3.30
CA VAL A 51 -20.12 0.20 4.51
C VAL A 51 -21.06 0.26 5.72
N LYS A 52 -22.18 0.98 5.60
CA LYS A 52 -23.17 1.14 6.66
C LYS A 52 -23.80 -0.18 7.11
N ARG A 53 -23.99 -1.12 6.19
CA ARG A 53 -24.51 -2.46 6.51
C ARG A 53 -23.56 -3.26 7.41
N TYR A 54 -22.24 -3.11 7.22
CA TYR A 54 -21.22 -3.82 7.99
C TYR A 54 -20.80 -3.10 9.27
N GLU A 55 -21.00 -1.79 9.39
CA GLU A 55 -20.59 -1.00 10.55
C GLU A 55 -21.02 -1.60 11.90
N PRO A 56 -22.30 -2.02 12.11
CA PRO A 56 -22.72 -2.58 13.38
C PRO A 56 -21.97 -3.86 13.80
N LEU A 57 -21.47 -4.63 12.82
CA LEU A 57 -20.75 -5.88 13.07
C LEU A 57 -19.35 -5.64 13.64
N PHE A 58 -18.82 -4.43 13.54
CA PHE A 58 -17.54 -4.05 14.15
C PHE A 58 -17.68 -3.57 15.61
N GLU A 59 -18.87 -3.53 16.17
CA GLU A 59 -19.10 -3.22 17.60
C GLU A 59 -18.39 -1.92 18.06
N GLY A 60 -18.48 -0.87 17.25
CA GLY A 60 -17.86 0.43 17.50
C GLY A 60 -16.38 0.55 17.09
N ARG A 61 -15.76 -0.52 16.58
CA ARG A 61 -14.39 -0.47 16.07
C ARG A 61 -14.27 0.11 14.66
N MET A 62 -15.37 0.25 13.91
CA MET A 62 -15.38 0.90 12.59
C MET A 62 -15.72 2.38 12.70
N LYS A 63 -14.99 3.19 11.95
CA LYS A 63 -15.27 4.61 11.70
C LYS A 63 -15.21 4.86 10.20
N TRP A 64 -16.01 5.78 9.70
CA TRP A 64 -15.94 6.15 8.30
C TRP A 64 -16.20 7.63 8.08
N VAL A 65 -15.68 8.17 6.98
CA VAL A 65 -15.98 9.49 6.44
C VAL A 65 -16.23 9.35 4.95
N SER A 66 -17.23 10.09 4.44
CA SER A 66 -17.55 10.16 3.01
C SER A 66 -17.58 11.61 2.58
N GLU A 67 -16.55 12.04 1.87
CA GLU A 67 -16.41 13.41 1.38
C GLU A 67 -15.48 13.42 0.15
N PRO A 68 -15.58 14.42 -0.74
CA PRO A 68 -14.67 14.55 -1.87
C PRO A 68 -13.21 14.57 -1.43
N ASP A 69 -12.36 13.88 -2.17
CA ASP A 69 -10.91 13.90 -2.02
C ASP A 69 -10.19 14.51 -3.24
N LYS A 70 -8.91 14.84 -3.07
CA LYS A 70 -8.04 15.35 -4.13
C LYS A 70 -7.28 14.21 -4.84
N GLY A 71 -7.64 12.97 -4.54
CA GLY A 71 -7.05 11.74 -5.06
C GLY A 71 -6.68 10.76 -3.94
N ILE A 72 -6.22 9.59 -4.34
CA ILE A 72 -5.96 8.42 -3.49
C ILE A 72 -5.11 8.75 -2.25
N TYR A 73 -4.08 9.58 -2.38
CA TYR A 73 -3.19 9.92 -1.26
C TYR A 73 -3.76 10.95 -0.30
N ASP A 74 -4.66 11.83 -0.74
CA ASP A 74 -5.44 12.68 0.17
C ASP A 74 -6.36 11.81 1.05
N ALA A 75 -7.04 10.83 0.44
CA ALA A 75 -7.86 9.87 1.19
C ALA A 75 -7.02 9.05 2.19
N MET A 76 -5.86 8.52 1.76
CA MET A 76 -4.93 7.81 2.67
C MET A 76 -4.47 8.70 3.82
N ASN A 77 -4.09 9.95 3.55
CA ASN A 77 -3.68 10.91 4.56
C ASN A 77 -4.80 11.26 5.54
N LYS A 78 -6.05 11.36 5.08
CA LYS A 78 -7.22 11.52 5.97
C LYS A 78 -7.32 10.32 6.91
N GLY A 79 -7.23 9.10 6.39
CA GLY A 79 -7.24 7.89 7.19
C GLY A 79 -6.12 7.85 8.23
N ILE A 80 -4.88 8.20 7.84
CA ILE A 80 -3.74 8.26 8.78
C ILE A 80 -3.99 9.28 9.90
N ARG A 81 -4.55 10.46 9.58
CA ARG A 81 -4.90 11.47 10.61
C ARG A 81 -6.01 11.01 11.55
N MET A 82 -6.92 10.15 11.11
CA MET A 82 -7.97 9.55 11.95
C MET A 82 -7.47 8.39 12.82
N ALA A 83 -6.35 7.77 12.45
CA ALA A 83 -5.78 6.61 13.11
C ALA A 83 -5.32 6.90 14.54
N GLN A 84 -5.73 6.05 15.49
CA GLN A 84 -5.37 6.12 16.90
C GLN A 84 -4.51 4.94 17.36
N GLY A 85 -4.42 3.88 16.54
CA GLY A 85 -3.57 2.73 16.80
C GLY A 85 -2.08 3.05 16.68
N THR A 86 -1.27 2.21 17.27
CA THR A 86 0.20 2.35 17.26
C THR A 86 0.81 1.93 15.93
N ILE A 87 0.15 1.01 15.21
CA ILE A 87 0.57 0.50 13.89
C ILE A 87 -0.55 0.74 12.88
N VAL A 88 -0.22 1.30 11.74
CA VAL A 88 -1.16 1.63 10.66
C VAL A 88 -0.93 0.72 9.46
N GLY A 89 -1.97 0.05 9.01
CA GLY A 89 -2.02 -0.71 7.74
C GLY A 89 -3.02 -0.08 6.77
N ILE A 90 -2.68 -0.01 5.50
CA ILE A 90 -3.58 0.49 4.46
C ILE A 90 -3.88 -0.65 3.49
N VAL A 91 -5.16 -0.99 3.38
CA VAL A 91 -5.67 -2.04 2.50
C VAL A 91 -6.69 -1.40 1.56
N ASN A 92 -6.41 -1.35 0.27
CA ASN A 92 -7.32 -0.73 -0.69
C ASN A 92 -8.64 -1.50 -0.80
N SER A 93 -9.67 -0.87 -1.35
CA SER A 93 -11.03 -1.43 -1.42
C SER A 93 -11.19 -2.61 -2.39
N ASP A 94 -10.15 -3.00 -3.11
CA ASP A 94 -10.05 -4.16 -4.00
C ASP A 94 -9.09 -5.25 -3.49
N ASP A 95 -8.34 -4.96 -2.41
CA ASP A 95 -7.42 -5.88 -1.74
C ASP A 95 -8.06 -6.49 -0.48
N TRP A 96 -7.45 -7.54 0.09
CA TRP A 96 -7.93 -8.14 1.35
C TRP A 96 -6.81 -8.78 2.16
N LEU A 97 -6.99 -8.80 3.48
CA LEU A 97 -6.05 -9.42 4.42
C LEU A 97 -6.27 -10.92 4.54
N GLU A 98 -5.21 -11.66 4.86
CA GLU A 98 -5.33 -13.03 5.38
C GLU A 98 -5.99 -13.00 6.78
N PRO A 99 -6.78 -14.04 7.15
CA PRO A 99 -7.56 -14.01 8.40
C PRO A 99 -6.75 -13.85 9.68
N ASN A 100 -5.46 -14.21 9.66
CA ASN A 100 -4.53 -14.15 10.80
C ASN A 100 -3.44 -13.08 10.61
N ALA A 101 -3.58 -12.18 9.66
CA ALA A 101 -2.54 -11.19 9.34
C ALA A 101 -2.18 -10.32 10.55
N LEU A 102 -3.17 -9.78 11.27
CA LEU A 102 -2.92 -8.95 12.45
C LEU A 102 -2.34 -9.76 13.62
N GLN A 103 -2.74 -11.03 13.77
CA GLN A 103 -2.17 -11.90 14.79
C GLN A 103 -0.69 -12.19 14.52
N ILE A 104 -0.32 -12.48 13.26
CA ILE A 104 1.08 -12.66 12.86
C ILE A 104 1.91 -11.42 13.21
N LEU A 105 1.42 -10.22 12.88
CA LEU A 105 2.10 -8.97 13.19
C LEU A 105 2.27 -8.78 14.71
N ALA A 106 1.23 -9.08 15.49
CA ALA A 106 1.27 -8.99 16.94
C ALA A 106 2.28 -9.97 17.53
N ASP A 107 2.35 -11.20 17.01
CA ASP A 107 3.30 -12.22 17.46
C ASP A 107 4.75 -11.81 17.16
N GLU A 108 5.03 -11.28 15.97
CA GLU A 108 6.35 -10.77 15.58
C GLU A 108 6.82 -9.60 16.46
N ILE A 109 5.88 -8.72 16.86
CA ILE A 109 6.17 -7.62 17.80
C ILE A 109 6.38 -8.15 19.22
N ASN A 110 5.61 -9.14 19.66
CA ASN A 110 5.74 -9.71 21.01
C ASN A 110 7.03 -10.51 21.16
N GLN A 111 7.50 -11.18 20.09
CA GLN A 111 8.78 -11.90 20.08
C GLN A 111 9.98 -10.94 20.12
N ASP A 112 9.91 -9.82 19.41
CA ASP A 112 10.91 -8.76 19.45
C ASP A 112 10.22 -7.38 19.54
N PRO A 113 10.13 -6.79 20.74
CA PRO A 113 9.50 -5.48 20.93
C PRO A 113 10.12 -4.34 20.13
N SER A 114 11.37 -4.47 19.65
CA SER A 114 12.00 -3.47 18.78
C SER A 114 11.31 -3.36 17.42
N ASN A 115 10.52 -4.35 17.03
CA ASN A 115 9.73 -4.34 15.80
C ASN A 115 8.59 -3.30 15.85
N ARG A 116 8.23 -2.76 17.03
CA ARG A 116 7.27 -1.63 17.15
C ARG A 116 7.75 -0.34 16.50
N GLU A 117 9.04 -0.19 16.31
CA GLU A 117 9.66 1.00 15.72
C GLU A 117 10.09 0.79 14.26
N LYS A 118 9.85 -0.41 13.71
CA LYS A 118 10.19 -0.79 12.34
C LYS A 118 8.93 -0.86 11.46
N ILE A 119 9.09 -0.60 10.19
CA ILE A 119 8.08 -0.96 9.19
C ILE A 119 7.99 -2.49 9.15
N LEU A 120 6.80 -3.04 9.31
CA LEU A 120 6.53 -4.47 9.20
C LEU A 120 6.01 -4.74 7.78
N THR A 121 6.55 -5.72 7.09
CA THR A 121 6.12 -6.05 5.74
C THR A 121 6.08 -7.55 5.52
N GLY A 122 5.01 -8.02 4.87
CA GLY A 122 4.82 -9.42 4.55
C GLY A 122 4.71 -9.69 3.05
N GLU A 123 4.44 -10.94 2.72
CA GLU A 123 4.23 -11.39 1.36
C GLU A 123 2.80 -11.09 0.89
N VAL A 124 2.62 -10.99 -0.42
CA VAL A 124 1.33 -10.75 -1.07
C VAL A 124 1.08 -11.83 -2.11
N VAL A 125 -0.14 -12.35 -2.14
CA VAL A 125 -0.63 -13.15 -3.28
C VAL A 125 -1.38 -12.22 -4.23
N PHE A 126 -0.91 -12.14 -5.46
CA PHE A 126 -1.58 -11.40 -6.53
C PHE A 126 -2.53 -12.33 -7.29
N HIS A 127 -3.76 -11.89 -7.49
CA HIS A 127 -4.83 -12.63 -8.18
C HIS A 127 -5.10 -11.98 -9.52
N TYR A 128 -4.80 -12.68 -10.61
CA TYR A 128 -5.05 -12.22 -11.97
C TYR A 128 -6.51 -12.46 -12.40
N GLU A 129 -6.98 -11.69 -13.39
CA GLU A 129 -8.33 -11.84 -13.94
C GLU A 129 -8.61 -13.23 -14.56
N ASP A 130 -7.56 -13.94 -15.02
CA ASP A 130 -7.64 -15.29 -15.55
C ASP A 130 -7.75 -16.39 -14.47
N GLY A 131 -7.83 -16.00 -13.21
CA GLY A 131 -7.90 -16.90 -12.05
C GLY A 131 -6.54 -17.44 -11.58
N SER A 132 -5.45 -17.14 -12.28
CA SER A 132 -4.10 -17.50 -11.81
C SER A 132 -3.66 -16.62 -10.64
N THR A 133 -2.72 -17.13 -9.84
CA THR A 133 -2.16 -16.40 -8.71
C THR A 133 -0.65 -16.37 -8.77
N GLN A 134 -0.05 -15.34 -8.19
CA GLN A 134 1.40 -15.22 -8.07
C GLN A 134 1.78 -14.71 -6.69
N LEU A 135 2.70 -15.42 -6.03
CA LEU A 135 3.30 -14.95 -4.77
C LEU A 135 4.33 -13.85 -5.06
N TYR A 136 4.20 -12.74 -4.34
CA TYR A 136 5.18 -11.66 -4.29
C TYR A 136 5.90 -11.71 -2.94
N PRO A 137 7.09 -12.32 -2.88
CA PRO A 137 7.87 -12.40 -1.66
C PRO A 137 8.41 -11.02 -1.28
N THR A 138 8.74 -10.89 0.00
CA THR A 138 9.39 -9.69 0.54
C THR A 138 10.74 -10.08 1.12
N THR A 139 11.83 -9.38 0.73
CA THR A 139 13.17 -9.58 1.27
C THR A 139 13.92 -8.27 1.41
N TYR A 140 14.93 -8.26 2.30
CA TYR A 140 15.80 -7.11 2.48
C TYR A 140 16.54 -6.74 1.19
N GLU A 141 17.06 -7.72 0.46
CA GLU A 141 17.82 -7.52 -0.78
C GLU A 141 16.96 -6.84 -1.85
N ARG A 142 15.72 -7.30 -2.00
CA ARG A 142 14.73 -6.69 -2.91
C ARG A 142 14.42 -5.26 -2.49
N TYR A 143 14.14 -5.03 -1.21
CA TYR A 143 13.86 -3.70 -0.67
C TYR A 143 15.02 -2.75 -0.94
N GLU A 144 16.23 -3.13 -0.54
CA GLU A 144 17.43 -2.31 -0.72
C GLU A 144 17.73 -2.05 -2.20
N TYR A 145 17.63 -3.08 -3.05
CA TYR A 145 17.84 -2.95 -4.50
C TYR A 145 16.92 -1.91 -5.13
N PHE A 146 15.62 -1.92 -4.75
CA PHE A 146 14.65 -0.98 -5.31
C PHE A 146 14.74 0.40 -4.68
N ALA A 147 14.94 0.52 -3.36
CA ALA A 147 15.08 1.80 -2.68
C ALA A 147 16.28 2.60 -3.21
N LYS A 148 17.44 1.96 -3.40
CA LYS A 148 18.63 2.56 -4.04
C LYS A 148 18.40 3.03 -5.48
N ARG A 149 17.27 2.66 -6.10
CA ARG A 149 16.87 3.03 -7.46
C ARG A 149 15.60 3.88 -7.49
N TYR A 150 15.23 4.43 -6.34
CA TYR A 150 14.06 5.27 -6.17
C TYR A 150 12.76 4.56 -6.62
N ARG A 151 12.60 3.30 -6.22
CA ARG A 151 11.42 2.47 -6.54
C ARG A 151 10.84 1.85 -5.28
N MET A 152 9.54 1.53 -5.34
CA MET A 152 8.88 0.75 -4.30
C MET A 152 9.51 -0.64 -4.20
N GLY A 153 10.02 -0.97 -3.02
CA GLY A 153 10.65 -2.27 -2.75
C GLY A 153 9.85 -3.14 -1.79
N LEU A 154 8.74 -2.60 -1.25
CA LEU A 154 7.83 -3.30 -0.34
C LEU A 154 6.49 -3.58 -1.03
N ASN A 155 5.75 -4.53 -0.50
CA ASN A 155 4.40 -4.85 -0.98
C ASN A 155 3.39 -3.98 -0.22
N HIS A 156 2.85 -2.92 -0.85
CA HIS A 156 2.01 -1.92 -0.17
C HIS A 156 0.87 -2.52 0.66
N PRO A 157 0.03 -3.46 0.15
CA PRO A 157 -1.11 -3.99 0.92
C PRO A 157 -0.71 -4.87 2.12
N ALA A 158 0.57 -5.31 2.18
CA ALA A 158 1.13 -6.08 3.28
C ALA A 158 2.17 -5.29 4.09
N THR A 159 2.14 -3.94 4.01
CA THR A 159 3.08 -3.06 4.71
C THR A 159 2.36 -2.31 5.81
N PHE A 160 2.83 -2.50 7.04
CA PHE A 160 2.27 -1.91 8.25
C PHE A 160 3.33 -0.99 8.87
N VAL A 161 2.94 0.24 9.13
CA VAL A 161 3.86 1.32 9.51
C VAL A 161 3.53 1.83 10.91
N PRO A 162 4.49 1.85 11.85
CA PRO A 162 4.31 2.55 13.12
C PRO A 162 3.87 4.00 12.91
N ARG A 163 2.83 4.43 13.63
CA ARG A 163 2.31 5.80 13.49
C ARG A 163 3.37 6.86 13.76
N SER A 164 4.28 6.60 14.69
CA SER A 164 5.44 7.46 14.98
C SER A 164 6.34 7.72 13.77
N ILE A 165 6.37 6.81 12.79
CA ILE A 165 7.13 7.02 11.54
C ILE A 165 6.42 8.07 10.67
N TYR A 166 5.10 8.06 10.58
CA TYR A 166 4.36 9.14 9.88
C TYR A 166 4.56 10.49 10.55
N ASP A 167 4.60 10.54 11.89
CA ASP A 167 4.86 11.76 12.65
C ASP A 167 6.27 12.31 12.37
N ARG A 168 7.27 11.43 12.24
CA ARG A 168 8.68 11.77 12.03
C ARG A 168 9.03 12.08 10.56
N ILE A 169 8.56 11.25 9.64
CA ILE A 169 8.92 11.29 8.21
C ILE A 169 7.92 12.14 7.41
N GLY A 170 6.73 12.36 7.96
CA GLY A 170 5.57 12.95 7.28
C GLY A 170 4.75 11.90 6.53
N VAL A 171 3.53 12.29 6.19
CA VAL A 171 2.56 11.45 5.46
C VAL A 171 2.85 11.40 3.95
N PHE A 172 1.95 10.89 3.15
CA PHE A 172 2.08 10.84 1.70
C PHE A 172 2.08 12.23 1.07
N ASP A 173 2.94 12.44 0.08
CA ASP A 173 3.04 13.69 -0.68
C ASP A 173 1.97 13.71 -1.78
N GLU A 174 0.92 14.50 -1.60
CA GLU A 174 -0.25 14.57 -2.48
C GLU A 174 0.02 15.15 -3.88
N ARG A 175 1.24 15.64 -4.13
CA ARG A 175 1.67 16.03 -5.48
C ARG A 175 1.79 14.82 -6.40
N PHE A 176 2.12 13.66 -5.85
CA PHE A 176 2.10 12.40 -6.57
C PHE A 176 0.66 11.92 -6.79
N LYS A 177 0.43 11.26 -7.92
CA LYS A 177 -0.88 10.68 -8.27
C LYS A 177 -0.88 9.14 -8.19
N LEU A 178 0.30 8.52 -8.32
CA LEU A 178 0.46 7.05 -8.35
C LEU A 178 1.62 6.53 -7.49
N TYR A 179 2.60 7.36 -7.11
CA TYR A 179 3.87 6.91 -6.51
C TYR A 179 4.21 7.60 -5.17
N ALA A 180 3.23 8.13 -4.42
CA ALA A 180 3.51 8.70 -3.10
C ALA A 180 3.88 7.62 -2.06
N ASP A 181 3.39 6.40 -2.22
CA ASP A 181 3.80 5.24 -1.44
C ASP A 181 5.29 4.92 -1.64
N ALA A 182 5.75 4.90 -2.90
CA ALA A 182 7.16 4.74 -3.22
C ALA A 182 8.00 5.91 -2.67
N ASP A 183 7.53 7.15 -2.80
CA ASP A 183 8.18 8.34 -2.21
C ASP A 183 8.31 8.21 -0.70
N PHE A 184 7.24 7.78 -0.02
CA PHE A 184 7.26 7.60 1.43
C PHE A 184 8.28 6.53 1.86
N ILE A 185 8.30 5.39 1.20
CA ILE A 185 9.25 4.30 1.51
C ILE A 185 10.70 4.73 1.22
N ILE A 186 10.94 5.52 0.16
CA ILE A 186 12.27 6.06 -0.13
C ILE A 186 12.70 7.05 0.98
N ARG A 187 11.81 7.93 1.44
CA ARG A 187 12.09 8.83 2.58
C ARG A 187 12.43 8.04 3.86
N CYS A 188 11.70 6.96 4.12
CA CYS A 188 11.99 6.06 5.24
C CYS A 188 13.38 5.41 5.08
N TYR A 189 13.72 4.92 3.89
CA TYR A 189 15.03 4.34 3.60
C TYR A 189 16.16 5.37 3.79
N GLU A 190 16.00 6.57 3.26
CA GLU A 190 16.99 7.68 3.39
C GLU A 190 17.16 8.13 4.84
N ALA A 191 16.13 8.03 5.66
CA ALA A 191 16.14 8.34 7.09
C ALA A 191 16.61 7.17 7.98
N GLY A 192 17.01 6.04 7.41
CA GLY A 192 17.48 4.87 8.15
C GLY A 192 16.39 4.16 8.97
N VAL A 193 15.12 4.25 8.56
CA VAL A 193 14.02 3.52 9.20
C VAL A 193 14.22 2.02 9.00
N GLY A 194 14.20 1.26 10.10
CA GLY A 194 14.29 -0.20 10.07
C GLY A 194 13.05 -0.84 9.42
N VAL A 195 13.26 -1.96 8.75
CA VAL A 195 12.17 -2.79 8.19
C VAL A 195 12.32 -4.21 8.71
N HIS A 196 11.22 -4.79 9.16
CA HIS A 196 11.13 -6.20 9.56
C HIS A 196 10.36 -6.97 8.49
N PHE A 197 10.98 -8.04 7.97
CA PHE A 197 10.45 -8.84 6.87
C PHE A 197 9.82 -10.12 7.41
N ILE A 198 8.54 -10.31 7.13
CA ILE A 198 7.73 -11.43 7.58
C ILE A 198 7.50 -12.36 6.38
N HIS A 199 8.10 -13.53 6.38
CA HIS A 199 7.99 -14.52 5.29
C HIS A 199 6.69 -15.33 5.41
N LYS A 200 5.57 -14.59 5.49
CA LYS A 200 4.20 -15.12 5.50
C LYS A 200 3.32 -14.21 4.66
N VAL A 201 2.34 -14.80 3.99
CA VAL A 201 1.32 -14.02 3.28
C VAL A 201 0.48 -13.28 4.31
N LEU A 202 0.43 -11.95 4.19
CA LEU A 202 -0.40 -11.09 5.02
C LEU A 202 -1.59 -10.53 4.26
N SER A 203 -1.47 -10.40 2.94
CA SER A 203 -2.47 -9.74 2.13
C SER A 203 -2.59 -10.36 0.74
N ASN A 204 -3.73 -10.13 0.13
CA ASN A 204 -4.05 -10.50 -1.23
C ASN A 204 -4.35 -9.24 -2.04
N MET A 205 -3.89 -9.21 -3.27
CA MET A 205 -4.07 -8.07 -4.18
C MET A 205 -4.78 -8.53 -5.45
N ALA A 206 -5.82 -7.79 -5.86
CA ALA A 206 -6.52 -8.07 -7.11
C ALA A 206 -5.90 -7.34 -8.31
N ASP A 207 -6.05 -7.93 -9.51
CA ASP A 207 -5.76 -7.22 -10.76
C ASP A 207 -6.79 -6.11 -11.02
N GLY A 208 -6.40 -5.08 -11.77
CA GLY A 208 -7.30 -3.97 -12.14
C GLY A 208 -7.19 -2.72 -11.28
N GLY A 209 -6.27 -2.67 -10.30
CA GLY A 209 -6.04 -1.48 -9.48
C GLY A 209 -5.58 -0.25 -10.28
N ALA A 210 -5.74 0.95 -9.70
CA ALA A 210 -5.46 2.24 -10.33
C ALA A 210 -4.03 2.38 -10.90
N SER A 211 -3.06 1.65 -10.36
CA SER A 211 -1.66 1.62 -10.81
C SER A 211 -1.42 0.82 -12.09
N ASN A 212 -2.40 0.04 -12.56
CA ASN A 212 -2.28 -0.79 -13.76
C ASN A 212 -2.61 -0.03 -15.07
N VAL A 213 -3.18 1.17 -14.97
CA VAL A 213 -3.54 1.97 -16.14
C VAL A 213 -2.34 2.80 -16.61
N ARG A 214 -1.86 2.51 -17.83
CA ARG A 214 -0.81 3.32 -18.47
C ARG A 214 -1.29 4.75 -18.65
N SER A 215 -0.63 5.70 -18.00
CA SER A 215 -0.99 7.11 -18.10
C SER A 215 0.23 8.03 -18.13
N ARG A 216 0.03 9.26 -18.61
CA ARG A 216 1.02 10.33 -18.51
C ARG A 216 1.44 10.59 -17.06
N ARG A 217 0.53 10.35 -16.11
CA ARG A 217 0.76 10.49 -14.66
C ARG A 217 1.91 9.64 -14.16
N GLU A 218 2.10 8.43 -14.72
CA GLU A 218 3.25 7.55 -14.39
C GLU A 218 4.60 8.23 -14.68
N LEU A 219 4.71 8.89 -15.84
CA LEU A 219 5.93 9.61 -16.22
C LEU A 219 6.14 10.83 -15.32
N ASP A 220 5.09 11.63 -15.13
CA ASP A 220 5.15 12.86 -14.35
C ASP A 220 5.54 12.56 -12.90
N ASP A 221 4.97 11.55 -12.28
CA ASP A 221 5.32 11.07 -10.94
C ASP A 221 6.76 10.54 -10.87
N SER A 222 7.19 9.78 -11.89
CA SER A 222 8.58 9.31 -11.95
C SER A 222 9.56 10.47 -12.01
N LEU A 223 9.28 11.49 -12.84
CA LEU A 223 10.13 12.67 -12.95
C LEU A 223 10.14 13.49 -11.65
N LEU A 224 8.98 13.68 -11.02
CA LEU A 224 8.87 14.37 -9.74
C LEU A 224 9.69 13.64 -8.67
N LYS A 225 9.56 12.32 -8.57
CA LYS A 225 10.29 11.47 -7.64
C LYS A 225 11.80 11.57 -7.84
N TYR A 226 12.30 11.45 -9.07
CA TYR A 226 13.73 11.61 -9.34
C TYR A 226 14.24 13.02 -9.05
N LYS A 227 13.43 14.05 -9.35
CA LYS A 227 13.77 15.43 -9.00
C LYS A 227 13.91 15.63 -7.48
N LYS A 228 13.09 14.92 -6.69
CA LYS A 228 13.07 15.03 -5.23
C LYS A 228 14.24 14.29 -4.56
N HIS A 229 14.60 13.10 -5.05
CA HIS A 229 15.50 12.17 -4.37
C HIS A 229 16.90 12.08 -4.95
N CYS A 230 17.11 12.36 -6.26
CA CYS A 230 18.44 12.30 -6.85
C CYS A 230 19.37 13.36 -6.26
N LYS A 231 20.55 12.92 -5.83
CA LYS A 231 21.55 13.79 -5.15
C LYS A 231 22.28 14.73 -6.10
N THR A 232 22.36 14.36 -7.39
CA THR A 232 23.10 15.17 -8.39
C THR A 232 22.25 15.36 -9.66
N LYS A 233 22.55 16.45 -10.41
CA LYS A 233 21.91 16.72 -11.71
C LYS A 233 22.18 15.60 -12.72
N SER A 234 23.37 15.01 -12.70
CA SER A 234 23.75 13.88 -13.57
C SER A 234 22.88 12.65 -13.29
N GLU A 235 22.71 12.32 -12.01
CA GLU A 235 21.86 11.21 -11.58
C GLU A 235 20.41 11.44 -11.99
N TYR A 236 19.86 12.62 -11.74
CA TYR A 236 18.52 12.99 -12.22
C TYR A 236 18.38 12.82 -13.72
N LEU A 237 19.31 13.35 -14.52
CA LEU A 237 19.27 13.22 -15.98
C LEU A 237 19.26 11.75 -16.42
N LYS A 238 20.11 10.91 -15.82
CA LYS A 238 20.17 9.46 -16.08
C LYS A 238 18.80 8.79 -15.88
N TYR A 239 18.21 8.99 -14.70
CA TYR A 239 16.91 8.35 -14.37
C TYR A 239 15.75 8.96 -15.15
N ALA A 240 15.73 10.28 -15.33
CA ALA A 240 14.69 10.97 -16.08
C ALA A 240 14.70 10.58 -17.57
N THR A 241 15.87 10.46 -18.19
CA THR A 241 16.01 10.01 -19.59
C THR A 241 15.54 8.56 -19.71
N LYS A 242 15.98 7.68 -18.79
CA LYS A 242 15.53 6.28 -18.78
C LYS A 242 14.00 6.20 -18.64
N ALA A 243 13.40 6.97 -17.75
CA ALA A 243 11.94 6.98 -17.56
C ALA A 243 11.21 7.42 -18.84
N ARG A 244 11.68 8.47 -19.52
CA ARG A 244 11.10 8.94 -20.79
C ARG A 244 11.21 7.90 -21.89
N ILE A 245 12.39 7.28 -22.05
CA ILE A 245 12.61 6.20 -23.04
C ILE A 245 11.68 5.02 -22.75
N MET A 246 11.64 4.55 -21.49
CA MET A 246 10.79 3.41 -21.11
C MET A 246 9.31 3.72 -21.27
N TRP A 247 8.87 4.94 -20.95
CA TRP A 247 7.49 5.38 -21.15
C TRP A 247 7.14 5.40 -22.63
N PHE A 248 8.03 5.93 -23.50
CA PHE A 248 7.87 5.95 -24.95
C PHE A 248 7.83 4.53 -25.52
N LEU A 249 8.78 3.66 -25.16
CA LEU A 249 8.84 2.28 -25.63
C LEU A 249 7.60 1.46 -25.23
N ARG A 250 7.04 1.70 -24.05
CA ARG A 250 5.79 1.05 -23.61
C ARG A 250 4.59 1.38 -24.51
N TYR A 251 4.62 2.48 -25.24
CA TYR A 251 3.58 2.82 -26.21
C TYR A 251 3.54 1.85 -27.39
N PHE A 252 4.69 1.24 -27.74
CA PHE A 252 4.83 0.31 -28.87
C PHE A 252 4.78 -1.16 -28.43
N VAL A 253 4.80 -1.45 -27.13
CA VAL A 253 4.79 -2.81 -26.62
C VAL A 253 3.37 -3.18 -26.21
N PRO A 254 2.75 -4.22 -26.83
CA PRO A 254 1.41 -4.67 -26.46
C PRO A 254 1.33 -5.11 -24.98
N GLU A 255 0.18 -4.89 -24.34
CA GLU A 255 -0.01 -5.25 -22.91
C GLU A 255 0.20 -6.73 -22.64
N TRP A 256 -0.24 -7.62 -23.53
CA TRP A 256 -0.05 -9.06 -23.40
C TRP A 256 1.44 -9.44 -23.29
N TYR A 257 2.33 -8.76 -24.03
CA TYR A 257 3.77 -9.00 -23.96
C TYR A 257 4.34 -8.57 -22.60
N VAL A 258 3.88 -7.45 -22.07
CA VAL A 258 4.32 -6.96 -20.74
C VAL A 258 3.86 -7.92 -19.63
N ARG A 259 2.64 -8.48 -19.75
CA ARG A 259 2.13 -9.50 -18.82
C ARG A 259 3.01 -10.76 -18.85
N LEU A 260 3.29 -11.30 -20.03
CA LEU A 260 4.19 -12.45 -20.19
C LEU A 260 5.59 -12.20 -19.63
N TYR A 261 6.16 -11.04 -19.92
CA TYR A 261 7.48 -10.66 -19.41
C TYR A 261 7.50 -10.59 -17.88
N ARG A 262 6.48 -10.02 -17.24
CA ARG A 262 6.35 -9.97 -15.77
C ARG A 262 6.24 -11.38 -15.18
N GLN A 263 5.43 -12.25 -15.76
CA GLN A 263 5.27 -13.64 -15.31
C GLN A 263 6.58 -14.45 -15.37
N GLN A 264 7.40 -14.22 -16.39
CA GLN A 264 8.68 -14.93 -16.58
C GLN A 264 9.80 -14.41 -15.68
N HIS A 265 9.83 -13.11 -15.36
CA HIS A 265 10.94 -12.46 -14.64
C HIS A 265 10.68 -12.23 -13.15
N ASN A 266 9.46 -12.44 -12.67
CA ASN A 266 9.15 -12.44 -11.24
C ASN A 266 9.28 -13.83 -10.59
N LYS A 267 9.69 -14.84 -11.35
CA LYS A 267 9.98 -16.20 -10.86
C LYS A 267 11.43 -16.38 -10.35
N LYS A 268 12.19 -15.28 -10.28
CA LYS A 268 13.57 -15.30 -9.74
C LYS A 268 13.71 -14.48 -8.48
#